data_d5ca9bda7b7985d9a046e0296d1eae97
#
_entry.id   d5ca9bda7b7985d9a046e0296d1eae97
#
_cell.length_a   1.000
_cell.length_b   1.000
_cell.length_c   1.000
_cell.angle_alpha   90.00
_cell.angle_beta   90.00
_cell.angle_gamma   90.00
#
_symmetry.space_group_name_H-M   'P 1'
#
loop_
_entity.id
_entity.type
_entity.pdbx_description
1 polymer ?
#
loop_
_entity_poly.entity_id
_entity_poly.type
_entity_poly.pdbx_seq_one_letter_code
_entity_poly.pdbx_strand_id
1 'polypeptide(L)'
;KFIETEPYGPVEQDNFLNNGMGLFGEGVIVGIADSGIDYTNSVFRNQDGSTRILRLWDQVTDTVYSESDINQALMLENSYTKVNSRDLTGHGTHVAGIAAGNFADNKNNNLGIATKSKLVIVKMATATENSFPRTTRLMEAIDFIVKTANEYKMPLSLNISFGNTYGSHDGTTLVSSYINSVIDGNRISVQIGTGNEGDGIGHTSGYAFSNEDVELQVSAYQKSISIQLWKDYVDTFAIQIEAPTGERTSVIRENNRESNRLNNGISDETSNETSNEIGRSIS
;
A
#
# COMPACT_ATOMS: atom_id res chain seq x y z
N LYS A 1 4.76 16.79 2.33
CA LYS A 1 4.22 17.66 3.38
C LYS A 1 3.06 16.87 3.95
N PHE A 2 3.28 16.18 5.08
CA PHE A 2 2.18 15.54 5.79
C PHE A 2 1.17 16.63 6.07
N ILE A 3 -0.08 16.43 5.67
CA ILE A 3 -1.16 17.20 6.21
C ILE A 3 -1.16 16.79 7.67
N GLU A 4 -0.68 17.68 8.55
CA GLU A 4 -1.09 17.66 9.93
C GLU A 4 -2.61 17.90 9.88
N THR A 5 -3.36 16.80 9.75
CA THR A 5 -4.69 16.83 10.30
C THR A 5 -4.46 17.18 11.75
N GLU A 6 -4.98 18.32 12.21
CA GLU A 6 -5.09 18.65 13.61
C GLU A 6 -5.33 17.33 14.32
N PRO A 7 -4.43 16.90 15.23
CA PRO A 7 -4.67 15.68 15.95
C PRO A 7 -6.09 15.89 16.52
N TYR A 8 -7.00 15.04 16.13
CA TYR A 8 -8.23 14.94 16.91
C TYR A 8 -7.71 14.87 18.32
N GLY A 9 -8.02 15.90 19.13
CA GLY A 9 -7.51 16.01 20.49
C GLY A 9 -7.73 14.68 21.19
N PRO A 10 -7.08 14.40 22.31
CA PRO A 10 -7.06 13.08 22.91
C PRO A 10 -8.46 12.52 22.79
N VAL A 11 -8.61 11.55 21.87
CA VAL A 11 -9.90 10.91 21.69
C VAL A 11 -10.13 10.32 23.04
N GLU A 12 -11.04 10.93 23.81
CA GLU A 12 -11.55 10.31 25.01
C GLU A 12 -12.12 8.99 24.54
N GLN A 13 -11.29 7.95 24.59
CA GLN A 13 -11.58 6.64 24.04
C GLN A 13 -12.93 6.10 24.51
N ASP A 14 -13.36 6.53 25.69
CA ASP A 14 -14.61 6.08 26.28
C ASP A 14 -15.85 6.60 25.55
N ASN A 15 -15.78 7.73 24.85
CA ASN A 15 -16.97 8.34 24.29
C ASN A 15 -17.11 8.19 22.76
N PHE A 16 -16.02 8.16 22.00
CA PHE A 16 -16.14 8.14 20.54
C PHE A 16 -16.04 6.72 19.94
N LEU A 17 -15.14 5.87 20.46
CA LEU A 17 -14.91 4.55 19.88
C LEU A 17 -15.85 3.48 20.41
N ASN A 18 -16.47 3.67 21.55
CA ASN A 18 -17.15 2.57 22.21
C ASN A 18 -18.64 2.78 22.48
N ASN A 19 -19.19 3.99 22.45
CA ASN A 19 -20.53 4.22 23.01
C ASN A 19 -20.78 3.37 24.28
N GLY A 20 -19.77 3.16 25.10
CA GLY A 20 -19.83 2.28 26.27
C GLY A 20 -19.73 0.76 25.97
N MET A 21 -19.50 0.35 24.72
CA MET A 21 -19.45 -1.10 24.36
C MET A 21 -18.13 -1.80 24.65
N GLY A 22 -17.04 -1.08 24.96
CA GLY A 22 -15.75 -1.67 25.34
C GLY A 22 -15.07 -2.48 24.22
N LEU A 23 -15.25 -2.08 22.95
CA LEU A 23 -14.71 -2.80 21.78
C LEU A 23 -13.28 -2.33 21.47
N PHE A 24 -12.28 -2.99 22.01
CA PHE A 24 -10.85 -2.66 21.83
C PHE A 24 -10.10 -3.64 20.90
N GLY A 25 -10.81 -4.42 20.08
CA GLY A 25 -10.21 -5.37 19.15
C GLY A 25 -9.72 -6.68 19.82
N GLU A 26 -10.19 -7.01 21.03
CA GLU A 26 -9.87 -8.29 21.68
C GLU A 26 -10.43 -9.45 20.85
N GLY A 27 -9.59 -10.46 20.60
CA GLY A 27 -9.96 -11.60 19.75
C GLY A 27 -9.94 -11.32 18.24
N VAL A 28 -9.42 -10.16 17.81
CA VAL A 28 -9.28 -9.77 16.41
C VAL A 28 -7.79 -9.60 16.05
N ILE A 29 -7.44 -9.93 14.83
CA ILE A 29 -6.14 -9.63 14.25
C ILE A 29 -6.24 -8.33 13.45
N VAL A 30 -5.31 -7.40 13.70
CA VAL A 30 -5.00 -6.30 12.78
C VAL A 30 -3.81 -6.73 11.94
N GLY A 31 -4.05 -6.90 10.63
CA GLY A 31 -3.03 -7.19 9.64
C GLY A 31 -2.50 -5.91 9.00
N ILE A 32 -1.19 -5.80 8.80
CA ILE A 32 -0.57 -4.61 8.21
C ILE A 32 0.46 -5.05 7.18
N ALA A 33 0.28 -4.63 5.93
CA ALA A 33 1.25 -4.76 4.85
C ALA A 33 1.82 -3.36 4.55
N ASP A 34 3.07 -3.12 4.98
CA ASP A 34 3.69 -1.78 4.95
C ASP A 34 5.22 -1.87 4.94
N SER A 35 5.93 -0.80 5.30
CA SER A 35 7.40 -0.72 5.37
C SER A 35 8.03 -1.57 6.49
N GLY A 36 7.22 -2.17 7.35
CA GLY A 36 7.63 -2.97 8.50
C GLY A 36 7.05 -2.47 9.82
N ILE A 37 7.70 -2.82 10.91
CA ILE A 37 7.34 -2.38 12.26
C ILE A 37 8.58 -2.33 13.15
N ASP A 38 8.69 -1.34 14.00
CA ASP A 38 9.57 -1.39 15.15
C ASP A 38 8.92 -2.26 16.26
N TYR A 39 9.15 -3.56 16.17
CA TYR A 39 8.59 -4.53 17.12
C TYR A 39 9.14 -4.35 18.54
N THR A 40 10.22 -3.58 18.72
CA THR A 40 10.79 -3.30 20.04
C THR A 40 10.02 -2.23 20.81
N ASN A 41 9.15 -1.47 20.12
CA ASN A 41 8.35 -0.43 20.73
C ASN A 41 7.34 -1.04 21.74
N SER A 42 7.26 -0.45 22.93
CA SER A 42 6.41 -0.90 24.02
C SER A 42 4.91 -0.87 23.67
N VAL A 43 4.47 0.01 22.78
CA VAL A 43 3.05 0.13 22.37
C VAL A 43 2.51 -1.11 21.65
N PHE A 44 3.37 -2.03 21.23
CA PHE A 44 2.99 -3.30 20.59
C PHE A 44 3.13 -4.50 21.52
N ARG A 45 3.27 -4.26 22.82
CA ARG A 45 3.43 -5.32 23.84
C ARG A 45 2.19 -5.46 24.71
N ASN A 46 2.06 -6.62 25.33
CA ASN A 46 1.15 -6.85 26.45
C ASN A 46 1.71 -6.22 27.74
N GLN A 47 0.90 -6.15 28.79
CA GLN A 47 1.32 -5.63 30.10
C GLN A 47 2.45 -6.43 30.74
N ASP A 48 2.56 -7.72 30.42
CA ASP A 48 3.65 -8.60 30.88
C ASP A 48 4.96 -8.44 30.08
N GLY A 49 4.99 -7.51 29.12
CA GLY A 49 6.13 -7.23 28.26
C GLY A 49 6.24 -8.13 27.04
N SER A 50 5.42 -9.16 26.90
CA SER A 50 5.38 -10.02 25.72
C SER A 50 4.81 -9.27 24.50
N THR A 51 5.20 -9.73 23.30
CA THR A 51 4.70 -9.09 22.06
C THR A 51 3.22 -9.41 21.79
N ARG A 52 2.53 -8.50 21.12
CA ARG A 52 1.20 -8.72 20.52
C ARG A 52 1.28 -9.17 19.08
N ILE A 53 2.48 -9.21 18.49
CA ILE A 53 2.71 -9.62 17.11
C ILE A 53 2.79 -11.14 17.01
N LEU A 54 1.84 -11.76 16.35
CA LEU A 54 1.77 -13.22 16.16
C LEU A 54 2.77 -13.70 15.09
N ARG A 55 2.92 -12.94 14.03
CA ARG A 55 3.82 -13.21 12.90
C ARG A 55 4.34 -11.89 12.32
N LEU A 56 5.60 -11.88 11.96
CA LEU A 56 6.25 -10.82 11.20
C LEU A 56 6.97 -11.45 10.01
N TRP A 57 6.53 -11.16 8.79
CA TRP A 57 7.21 -11.56 7.57
C TRP A 57 7.97 -10.39 6.96
N ASP A 58 9.27 -10.52 6.85
CA ASP A 58 10.13 -9.58 6.13
C ASP A 58 10.33 -10.08 4.70
N GLN A 59 9.65 -9.50 3.72
CA GLN A 59 9.77 -9.88 2.31
C GLN A 59 11.12 -9.50 1.69
N VAL A 60 11.90 -8.60 2.30
CA VAL A 60 13.22 -8.22 1.81
C VAL A 60 14.20 -9.36 2.01
N THR A 61 14.14 -10.00 3.19
CA THR A 61 15.00 -11.13 3.56
C THR A 61 14.31 -12.49 3.38
N ASP A 62 13.05 -12.47 3.00
CA ASP A 62 12.15 -13.64 2.91
C ASP A 62 12.12 -14.46 4.21
N THR A 63 12.09 -13.77 5.35
CA THR A 63 12.17 -14.41 6.67
C THR A 63 10.88 -14.17 7.45
N VAL A 64 10.32 -15.24 8.01
CA VAL A 64 9.15 -15.18 8.89
C VAL A 64 9.58 -15.38 10.33
N TYR A 65 9.19 -14.46 11.18
CA TYR A 65 9.42 -14.51 12.62
C TYR A 65 8.10 -14.78 13.35
N SER A 66 8.14 -15.74 14.28
CA SER A 66 7.01 -16.07 15.15
C SER A 66 6.92 -15.17 16.38
N GLU A 67 5.78 -15.21 17.07
CA GLU A 67 5.60 -14.57 18.40
C GLU A 67 6.72 -14.99 19.36
N SER A 68 7.11 -16.29 19.35
CA SER A 68 8.20 -16.81 20.18
C SER A 68 9.55 -16.19 19.84
N ASP A 69 9.87 -16.03 18.55
CA ASP A 69 11.13 -15.42 18.11
C ASP A 69 11.22 -13.97 18.57
N ILE A 70 10.12 -13.23 18.43
CA ILE A 70 10.05 -11.84 18.85
C ILE A 70 10.18 -11.73 20.37
N ASN A 71 9.46 -12.56 21.14
CA ASN A 71 9.57 -12.56 22.59
C ASN A 71 11.00 -12.87 23.06
N GLN A 72 11.68 -13.85 22.44
CA GLN A 72 13.08 -14.14 22.73
C GLN A 72 14.00 -12.96 22.36
N ALA A 73 13.74 -12.30 21.22
CA ALA A 73 14.50 -11.12 20.83
C ALA A 73 14.37 -9.98 21.84
N LEU A 74 13.16 -9.76 22.36
CA LEU A 74 12.87 -8.70 23.33
C LEU A 74 13.60 -8.89 24.68
N MET A 75 14.09 -10.09 24.98
CA MET A 75 14.90 -10.38 26.18
C MET A 75 16.39 -10.06 25.99
N LEU A 76 16.83 -9.80 24.76
CA LEU A 76 18.23 -9.52 24.44
C LEU A 76 18.53 -8.02 24.56
N GLU A 77 19.75 -7.68 24.92
CA GLU A 77 20.24 -6.30 24.95
C GLU A 77 20.10 -5.65 23.56
N ASN A 78 20.40 -6.41 22.51
CA ASN A 78 20.14 -6.00 21.11
C ASN A 78 19.18 -7.00 20.46
N SER A 79 17.90 -6.66 20.49
CA SER A 79 16.82 -7.49 19.93
C SER A 79 17.03 -7.85 18.46
N TYR A 80 17.64 -6.95 17.68
CA TYR A 80 17.84 -7.10 16.24
C TYR A 80 18.91 -8.14 15.86
N THR A 81 19.66 -8.66 16.82
CA THR A 81 20.57 -9.80 16.58
C THR A 81 19.80 -11.10 16.31
N LYS A 82 18.58 -11.21 16.81
CA LYS A 82 17.72 -12.39 16.61
C LYS A 82 16.62 -12.14 15.57
N VAL A 83 15.91 -11.05 15.67
CA VAL A 83 14.86 -10.64 14.71
C VAL A 83 15.37 -9.42 13.95
N ASN A 84 16.06 -9.68 12.84
CA ASN A 84 16.70 -8.63 12.04
C ASN A 84 15.74 -8.05 10.99
N SER A 85 14.57 -7.62 11.43
CA SER A 85 13.63 -6.87 10.61
C SER A 85 13.42 -5.49 11.22
N ARG A 86 13.67 -4.45 10.43
CA ARG A 86 13.60 -3.05 10.86
C ARG A 86 12.68 -2.27 9.94
N ASP A 87 11.86 -1.43 10.51
CA ASP A 87 11.16 -0.38 9.76
C ASP A 87 12.12 0.82 9.62
N LEU A 88 12.68 0.97 8.41
CA LEU A 88 13.67 2.03 8.14
C LEU A 88 13.01 3.39 7.88
N THR A 89 11.76 3.42 7.46
CA THR A 89 11.02 4.65 7.15
C THR A 89 10.18 5.13 8.33
N GLY A 90 9.80 4.21 9.21
CA GLY A 90 8.89 4.46 10.33
C GLY A 90 7.41 4.51 9.93
N HIS A 91 7.08 4.43 8.64
CA HIS A 91 5.70 4.55 8.17
C HIS A 91 4.83 3.41 8.67
N GLY A 92 5.23 2.15 8.50
CA GLY A 92 4.48 0.99 8.97
C GLY A 92 4.33 0.95 10.49
N THR A 93 5.37 1.39 11.22
CA THR A 93 5.32 1.54 12.69
C THR A 93 4.28 2.57 13.10
N HIS A 94 4.22 3.72 12.41
CA HIS A 94 3.23 4.76 12.66
C HIS A 94 1.81 4.28 12.37
N VAL A 95 1.60 3.65 11.21
CA VAL A 95 0.31 3.04 10.82
C VAL A 95 -0.14 2.02 11.87
N ALA A 96 0.76 1.12 12.29
CA ALA A 96 0.47 0.13 13.32
C ALA A 96 0.13 0.78 14.67
N GLY A 97 0.81 1.86 15.02
CA GLY A 97 0.55 2.64 16.23
C GLY A 97 -0.86 3.23 16.25
N ILE A 98 -1.27 3.87 15.15
CA ILE A 98 -2.62 4.42 14.99
C ILE A 98 -3.69 3.31 15.04
N ALA A 99 -3.44 2.21 14.33
CA ALA A 99 -4.41 1.11 14.27
C ALA A 99 -4.55 0.37 15.61
N ALA A 100 -3.44 0.11 16.32
CA ALA A 100 -3.44 -0.86 17.40
C ALA A 100 -2.45 -0.57 18.56
N GLY A 101 -1.82 0.59 18.60
CA GLY A 101 -0.92 0.95 19.69
C GLY A 101 -1.63 0.97 21.06
N ASN A 102 -0.96 0.53 22.11
CA ASN A 102 -1.51 0.53 23.47
C ASN A 102 -0.60 1.27 24.48
N PHE A 103 -1.02 1.35 25.75
CA PHE A 103 -0.29 1.99 26.84
C PHE A 103 0.63 1.04 27.62
N ALA A 104 1.47 0.26 26.97
CA ALA A 104 2.32 -0.65 27.74
C ALA A 104 3.26 0.09 28.72
N ASP A 105 3.55 1.37 28.48
CA ASP A 105 4.49 2.17 29.28
C ASP A 105 3.86 3.28 30.13
N ASN A 106 2.54 3.44 30.13
CA ASN A 106 1.81 4.49 30.88
C ASN A 106 2.28 5.94 30.62
N LYS A 107 3.06 6.19 29.59
CA LYS A 107 3.69 7.50 29.35
C LYS A 107 3.04 8.33 28.26
N ASN A 108 2.31 7.71 27.36
CA ASN A 108 1.70 8.38 26.22
C ASN A 108 0.18 8.27 26.24
N ASN A 109 -0.49 9.41 26.11
CA ASN A 109 -1.94 9.47 25.98
C ASN A 109 -2.44 9.16 24.57
N ASN A 110 -1.54 8.86 23.62
CA ASN A 110 -1.88 8.57 22.24
C ASN A 110 -2.08 7.07 22.06
N LEU A 111 -3.34 6.64 22.09
CA LEU A 111 -3.73 5.26 21.84
C LEU A 111 -4.11 5.05 20.38
N GLY A 112 -3.85 3.85 19.89
CA GLY A 112 -4.49 3.33 18.71
C GLY A 112 -5.96 2.95 18.97
N ILE A 113 -6.63 2.52 17.92
CA ILE A 113 -8.05 2.16 17.97
C ILE A 113 -8.26 0.78 18.60
N ALA A 114 -7.54 -0.22 18.12
CA ALA A 114 -7.68 -1.62 18.50
C ALA A 114 -6.59 -2.05 19.51
N THR A 115 -6.56 -1.41 20.68
CA THR A 115 -5.47 -1.53 21.67
C THR A 115 -5.28 -2.94 22.24
N LYS A 116 -6.27 -3.84 22.12
CA LYS A 116 -6.21 -5.24 22.57
C LYS A 116 -6.12 -6.25 21.46
N SER A 117 -6.05 -5.81 20.19
CA SER A 117 -5.92 -6.72 19.05
C SER A 117 -4.57 -7.44 19.06
N LYS A 118 -4.50 -8.58 18.37
CA LYS A 118 -3.25 -9.19 17.93
C LYS A 118 -2.81 -8.57 16.61
N LEU A 119 -1.52 -8.70 16.29
CA LEU A 119 -0.94 -8.11 15.07
C LEU A 119 -0.33 -9.19 14.19
N VAL A 120 -0.50 -9.04 12.88
CA VAL A 120 0.26 -9.77 11.86
C VAL A 120 0.82 -8.74 10.89
N ILE A 121 2.14 -8.74 10.73
CA ILE A 121 2.86 -7.70 9.99
C ILE A 121 3.57 -8.32 8.80
N VAL A 122 3.47 -7.67 7.66
CA VAL A 122 4.32 -7.93 6.51
C VAL A 122 5.10 -6.67 6.17
N LYS A 123 6.42 -6.77 6.27
CA LYS A 123 7.32 -5.77 5.73
C LYS A 123 7.45 -6.02 4.24
N MET A 124 6.86 -5.15 3.46
CA MET A 124 6.87 -5.23 2.01
C MET A 124 8.27 -5.05 1.45
N ALA A 125 8.63 -5.84 0.44
CA ALA A 125 9.82 -5.56 -0.34
C ALA A 125 9.59 -4.27 -1.13
N THR A 126 10.45 -3.28 -0.91
CA THR A 126 10.44 -2.04 -1.70
C THR A 126 10.89 -2.33 -3.13
N ALA A 127 10.32 -1.60 -4.08
CA ALA A 127 10.86 -1.59 -5.43
C ALA A 127 12.32 -1.12 -5.41
N THR A 128 13.18 -1.75 -6.17
CA THR A 128 14.51 -1.18 -6.48
C THR A 128 14.32 0.07 -7.34
N GLU A 129 15.30 0.98 -7.35
CA GLU A 129 15.23 2.28 -8.06
C GLU A 129 14.75 2.21 -9.53
N ASN A 130 14.80 1.01 -10.15
CA ASN A 130 14.42 0.76 -11.53
C ASN A 130 13.28 -0.28 -11.69
N SER A 131 12.54 -0.59 -10.65
CA SER A 131 11.43 -1.55 -10.74
C SER A 131 10.19 -1.03 -10.05
N PHE A 132 9.03 -1.21 -10.69
CA PHE A 132 7.74 -0.93 -10.06
C PHE A 132 7.48 -1.90 -8.90
N PRO A 133 6.76 -1.45 -7.84
CA PRO A 133 6.29 -2.33 -6.80
C PRO A 133 5.48 -3.47 -7.44
N ARG A 134 5.93 -4.71 -7.24
CA ARG A 134 5.24 -5.86 -7.81
C ARG A 134 3.92 -6.08 -7.06
N THR A 135 2.80 -5.96 -7.74
CA THR A 135 1.47 -6.27 -7.20
C THR A 135 1.38 -7.71 -6.68
N THR A 136 2.17 -8.63 -7.24
CA THR A 136 2.31 -10.01 -6.74
C THR A 136 2.83 -10.05 -5.31
N ARG A 137 3.77 -9.18 -4.92
CA ARG A 137 4.26 -9.09 -3.53
C ARG A 137 3.19 -8.64 -2.56
N LEU A 138 2.32 -7.73 -3.00
CA LEU A 138 1.16 -7.33 -2.21
C LEU A 138 0.17 -8.50 -2.07
N MET A 139 -0.12 -9.23 -3.14
CA MET A 139 -1.00 -10.40 -3.06
C MET A 139 -0.44 -11.49 -2.15
N GLU A 140 0.87 -11.75 -2.20
CA GLU A 140 1.57 -12.67 -1.30
C GLU A 140 1.46 -12.21 0.17
N ALA A 141 1.60 -10.90 0.42
CA ALA A 141 1.45 -10.32 1.75
C ALA A 141 0.04 -10.51 2.30
N ILE A 142 -0.97 -10.24 1.48
CA ILE A 142 -2.38 -10.45 1.83
C ILE A 142 -2.63 -11.93 2.14
N ASP A 143 -2.18 -12.83 1.28
CA ASP A 143 -2.31 -14.28 1.46
C ASP A 143 -1.70 -14.77 2.78
N PHE A 144 -0.48 -14.30 3.08
CA PHE A 144 0.20 -14.62 4.32
C PHE A 144 -0.60 -14.18 5.56
N ILE A 145 -1.11 -12.93 5.56
CA ILE A 145 -1.88 -12.39 6.68
C ILE A 145 -3.20 -13.17 6.84
N VAL A 146 -3.90 -13.44 5.75
CA VAL A 146 -5.16 -14.18 5.75
C VAL A 146 -4.97 -15.62 6.22
N LYS A 147 -3.96 -16.32 5.72
CA LYS A 147 -3.60 -17.67 6.18
C LYS A 147 -3.29 -17.71 7.67
N THR A 148 -2.55 -16.72 8.14
CA THR A 148 -2.25 -16.59 9.57
C THR A 148 -3.54 -16.37 10.38
N ALA A 149 -4.44 -15.48 9.96
CA ALA A 149 -5.70 -15.25 10.64
C ALA A 149 -6.58 -16.52 10.69
N ASN A 150 -6.62 -17.28 9.61
CA ASN A 150 -7.33 -18.55 9.53
C ASN A 150 -6.70 -19.62 10.45
N GLU A 151 -5.38 -19.70 10.51
CA GLU A 151 -4.65 -20.61 11.42
C GLU A 151 -5.03 -20.33 12.88
N TYR A 152 -5.07 -19.07 13.28
CA TYR A 152 -5.48 -18.65 14.62
C TYR A 152 -7.01 -18.63 14.82
N LYS A 153 -7.79 -18.86 13.78
CA LYS A 153 -9.27 -18.82 13.77
C LYS A 153 -9.84 -17.48 14.27
N MET A 154 -9.15 -16.40 13.99
CA MET A 154 -9.53 -15.04 14.42
C MET A 154 -10.03 -14.24 13.22
N PRO A 155 -11.03 -13.34 13.42
CA PRO A 155 -11.38 -12.35 12.41
C PRO A 155 -10.22 -11.39 12.16
N LEU A 156 -10.16 -10.85 10.93
CA LEU A 156 -9.08 -10.01 10.44
C LEU A 156 -9.58 -8.64 10.01
N SER A 157 -8.93 -7.60 10.49
CA SER A 157 -8.96 -6.26 9.91
C SER A 157 -7.60 -5.99 9.24
N LEU A 158 -7.58 -5.97 7.92
CA LEU A 158 -6.36 -5.81 7.12
C LEU A 158 -6.21 -4.38 6.62
N ASN A 159 -5.11 -3.72 6.97
CA ASN A 159 -4.73 -2.42 6.46
C ASN A 159 -3.67 -2.54 5.37
N ILE A 160 -3.92 -1.91 4.23
CA ILE A 160 -3.01 -1.77 3.12
C ILE A 160 -2.78 -0.28 2.87
N SER A 161 -1.68 0.24 3.43
CA SER A 161 -1.22 1.61 3.18
C SER A 161 -0.11 1.62 2.13
N PHE A 162 -0.30 0.81 1.10
CA PHE A 162 0.61 0.64 -0.01
C PHE A 162 -0.18 0.70 -1.31
N GLY A 163 0.33 1.42 -2.28
CA GLY A 163 -0.32 1.54 -3.56
C GLY A 163 0.49 2.35 -4.55
N ASN A 164 -0.04 2.43 -5.72
CA ASN A 164 0.42 3.29 -6.79
C ASN A 164 -0.80 3.83 -7.54
N THR A 165 -0.57 4.78 -8.43
CA THR A 165 -1.61 5.39 -9.29
C THR A 165 -1.83 4.61 -10.58
N TYR A 166 -1.25 3.41 -10.72
CA TYR A 166 -1.37 2.59 -11.92
C TYR A 166 -2.64 1.75 -11.90
N GLY A 167 -3.19 1.50 -13.08
CA GLY A 167 -4.34 0.64 -13.25
C GLY A 167 -5.55 1.35 -13.84
N SER A 168 -6.58 0.57 -14.13
CA SER A 168 -7.81 1.04 -14.79
C SER A 168 -8.69 1.94 -13.91
N HIS A 169 -8.46 2.01 -12.60
CA HIS A 169 -9.25 2.75 -11.61
C HIS A 169 -10.74 2.36 -11.54
N ASP A 170 -11.11 1.23 -12.12
CA ASP A 170 -12.49 0.71 -12.17
C ASP A 170 -12.72 -0.50 -11.24
N GLY A 171 -11.68 -0.93 -10.52
CA GLY A 171 -11.75 -2.07 -9.60
C GLY A 171 -11.68 -3.45 -10.27
N THR A 172 -11.40 -3.52 -11.58
CA THR A 172 -11.33 -4.79 -12.34
C THR A 172 -9.94 -5.40 -12.39
N THR A 173 -8.92 -4.73 -11.83
CA THR A 173 -7.56 -5.24 -11.81
C THR A 173 -7.45 -6.60 -11.11
N LEU A 174 -6.41 -7.36 -11.43
CA LEU A 174 -6.16 -8.66 -10.79
C LEU A 174 -6.07 -8.56 -9.26
N VAL A 175 -5.43 -7.51 -8.74
CA VAL A 175 -5.34 -7.25 -7.29
C VAL A 175 -6.71 -6.98 -6.70
N SER A 176 -7.53 -6.15 -7.36
CA SER A 176 -8.89 -5.85 -6.89
C SER A 176 -9.75 -7.10 -6.85
N SER A 177 -9.71 -7.91 -7.92
CA SER A 177 -10.43 -9.18 -8.00
C SER A 177 -9.96 -10.17 -6.94
N TYR A 178 -8.65 -10.22 -6.68
CA TYR A 178 -8.09 -11.06 -5.63
C TYR A 178 -8.57 -10.62 -4.24
N ILE A 179 -8.52 -9.34 -3.92
CA ILE A 179 -8.99 -8.80 -2.64
C ILE A 179 -10.47 -9.14 -2.45
N ASN A 180 -11.30 -8.93 -3.46
CA ASN A 180 -12.71 -9.30 -3.42
C ASN A 180 -12.91 -10.78 -3.12
N SER A 181 -12.15 -11.68 -3.77
CA SER A 181 -12.22 -13.12 -3.53
C SER A 181 -11.80 -13.54 -2.12
N VAL A 182 -10.86 -12.80 -1.53
CA VAL A 182 -10.39 -13.05 -0.16
C VAL A 182 -11.41 -12.64 0.88
N ILE A 183 -12.15 -11.57 0.63
CA ILE A 183 -13.19 -11.05 1.55
C ILE A 183 -14.43 -11.95 1.50
N ASP A 184 -14.78 -12.49 0.33
CA ASP A 184 -16.01 -13.25 0.13
C ASP A 184 -16.07 -14.49 1.02
N GLY A 185 -17.12 -14.58 1.82
CA GLY A 185 -17.37 -15.69 2.75
C GLY A 185 -16.44 -15.76 3.97
N ASN A 186 -15.51 -14.82 4.15
CA ASN A 186 -14.57 -14.77 5.25
C ASN A 186 -14.90 -13.64 6.26
N ARG A 187 -14.41 -13.80 7.50
CA ARG A 187 -14.51 -12.74 8.54
C ARG A 187 -13.36 -11.77 8.41
N ILE A 188 -13.27 -11.13 7.25
CA ILE A 188 -12.17 -10.24 6.87
C ILE A 188 -12.75 -8.89 6.44
N SER A 189 -12.16 -7.82 6.93
CA SER A 189 -12.37 -6.44 6.46
C SER A 189 -11.05 -5.91 5.94
N VAL A 190 -11.05 -5.31 4.75
CA VAL A 190 -9.83 -4.74 4.14
C VAL A 190 -10.01 -3.24 4.00
N GLN A 191 -9.04 -2.49 4.50
CA GLN A 191 -8.94 -1.04 4.41
C GLN A 191 -7.77 -0.69 3.50
N ILE A 192 -8.06 0.10 2.46
CA ILE A 192 -7.06 0.53 1.46
C ILE A 192 -7.08 2.05 1.41
N GLY A 193 -5.90 2.66 1.53
CA GLY A 193 -5.75 4.10 1.35
C GLY A 193 -6.00 4.48 -0.13
N THR A 194 -6.65 5.64 -0.33
CA THR A 194 -6.98 6.16 -1.67
C THR A 194 -5.85 6.99 -2.29
N GLY A 195 -4.71 7.11 -1.62
CA GLY A 195 -3.56 7.92 -2.05
C GLY A 195 -3.45 9.26 -1.31
N ASN A 196 -2.35 9.95 -1.53
CA ASN A 196 -2.02 11.24 -0.90
C ASN A 196 -2.12 12.42 -1.88
N GLU A 197 -2.58 12.18 -3.09
CA GLU A 197 -2.60 13.13 -4.21
C GLU A 197 -3.99 13.75 -4.40
N GLY A 198 -4.75 13.94 -3.31
CA GLY A 198 -6.13 14.44 -3.35
C GLY A 198 -6.27 15.88 -3.89
N ASP A 199 -5.18 16.65 -3.92
CA ASP A 199 -5.08 17.97 -4.55
C ASP A 199 -4.42 17.94 -5.95
N GLY A 200 -4.03 16.74 -6.42
CA GLY A 200 -3.40 16.52 -7.71
C GLY A 200 -4.41 16.21 -8.81
N ILE A 201 -4.07 16.60 -10.05
CA ILE A 201 -4.84 16.28 -11.26
C ILE A 201 -4.08 15.18 -12.03
N GLY A 202 -3.88 14.02 -11.36
CA GLY A 202 -3.12 12.90 -11.93
C GLY A 202 -3.96 11.89 -12.73
N HIS A 203 -5.27 12.06 -12.79
CA HIS A 203 -6.19 11.13 -13.44
C HIS A 203 -7.31 11.88 -14.14
N THR A 204 -7.67 11.39 -15.33
CA THR A 204 -8.88 11.83 -16.03
C THR A 204 -9.56 10.62 -16.68
N SER A 205 -10.86 10.71 -16.94
CA SER A 205 -11.61 9.68 -17.63
C SER A 205 -12.66 10.32 -18.55
N GLY A 206 -13.05 9.62 -19.61
CA GLY A 206 -14.03 10.12 -20.56
C GLY A 206 -14.34 9.10 -21.66
N TYR A 207 -15.14 9.54 -22.62
CA TYR A 207 -15.47 8.77 -23.80
C TYR A 207 -14.88 9.47 -25.02
N ALA A 208 -14.14 8.75 -25.85
CA ALA A 208 -13.61 9.24 -27.10
C ALA A 208 -14.48 8.74 -28.26
N PHE A 209 -15.36 9.58 -28.79
CA PHE A 209 -16.19 9.27 -29.95
C PHE A 209 -15.54 9.70 -31.28
N SER A 210 -14.52 10.55 -31.18
CA SER A 210 -13.72 11.06 -32.29
C SER A 210 -12.30 11.35 -31.78
N ASN A 211 -11.57 12.25 -32.41
CA ASN A 211 -10.31 12.75 -31.88
C ASN A 211 -10.59 13.61 -30.64
N GLU A 212 -10.00 13.24 -29.51
CA GLU A 212 -10.09 13.96 -28.25
C GLU A 212 -8.69 14.39 -27.84
N ASP A 213 -8.58 15.65 -27.43
CA ASP A 213 -7.31 16.21 -26.93
C ASP A 213 -7.35 16.20 -25.38
N VAL A 214 -6.31 15.64 -24.77
CA VAL A 214 -6.11 15.68 -23.32
C VAL A 214 -4.88 16.53 -23.05
N GLU A 215 -5.06 17.66 -22.39
CA GLU A 215 -3.97 18.54 -22.00
C GLU A 215 -3.26 18.00 -20.76
N LEU A 216 -1.93 17.87 -20.84
CA LEU A 216 -1.08 17.42 -19.74
C LEU A 216 -0.22 18.57 -19.26
N GLN A 217 -0.38 18.94 -18.00
CA GLN A 217 0.47 19.93 -17.36
C GLN A 217 1.63 19.25 -16.64
N VAL A 218 2.85 19.48 -17.14
CA VAL A 218 4.08 18.94 -16.54
C VAL A 218 4.68 19.97 -15.61
N SER A 219 4.90 19.58 -14.34
CA SER A 219 5.52 20.47 -13.35
C SER A 219 6.97 20.82 -13.71
N ALA A 220 7.43 22.01 -13.32
CA ALA A 220 8.83 22.41 -13.45
C ALA A 220 9.75 21.39 -12.76
N TYR A 221 10.91 21.13 -13.38
CA TYR A 221 11.93 20.17 -12.92
C TYR A 221 11.56 18.69 -13.04
N GLN A 222 10.44 18.34 -13.63
CA GLN A 222 10.10 16.96 -13.93
C GLN A 222 11.00 16.45 -15.08
N LYS A 223 11.74 15.36 -14.83
CA LYS A 223 12.65 14.78 -15.83
C LYS A 223 11.98 13.77 -16.75
N SER A 224 10.92 13.14 -16.27
CA SER A 224 10.15 12.16 -17.02
C SER A 224 8.70 12.19 -16.55
N ILE A 225 7.81 11.77 -17.42
CA ILE A 225 6.39 11.61 -17.15
C ILE A 225 5.97 10.22 -17.65
N SER A 226 5.18 9.51 -16.84
CA SER A 226 4.58 8.25 -17.23
C SER A 226 3.08 8.46 -17.43
N ILE A 227 2.59 8.11 -18.60
CA ILE A 227 1.18 8.23 -18.97
C ILE A 227 0.64 6.84 -19.26
N GLN A 228 -0.44 6.44 -18.60
CA GLN A 228 -1.12 5.18 -18.84
C GLN A 228 -2.51 5.45 -19.39
N LEU A 229 -2.82 4.90 -20.55
CA LEU A 229 -4.16 4.89 -21.10
C LEU A 229 -4.79 3.51 -20.89
N TRP A 230 -5.85 3.48 -20.13
CA TRP A 230 -6.69 2.31 -19.95
C TRP A 230 -7.96 2.44 -20.80
N LYS A 231 -8.36 1.37 -21.44
CA LYS A 231 -9.50 1.31 -22.35
C LYS A 231 -10.21 -0.04 -22.25
N ASP A 232 -11.45 -0.10 -22.67
CA ASP A 232 -12.15 -1.36 -22.80
C ASP A 232 -11.49 -2.24 -23.87
N TYR A 233 -11.55 -3.57 -23.67
CA TYR A 233 -10.88 -4.54 -24.52
C TYR A 233 -11.28 -4.41 -26.01
N VAL A 234 -12.53 -4.09 -26.27
CA VAL A 234 -13.09 -3.99 -27.62
C VAL A 234 -12.73 -2.71 -28.36
N ASP A 235 -12.28 -1.68 -27.63
CA ASP A 235 -11.97 -0.38 -28.21
C ASP A 235 -10.58 -0.39 -28.85
N THR A 236 -10.42 0.40 -29.92
CA THR A 236 -9.15 0.60 -30.61
C THR A 236 -8.78 2.07 -30.59
N PHE A 237 -7.61 2.39 -30.03
CA PHE A 237 -7.10 3.75 -29.95
C PHE A 237 -5.81 3.93 -30.74
N ALA A 238 -5.61 5.16 -31.20
CA ALA A 238 -4.33 5.67 -31.66
C ALA A 238 -3.97 6.89 -30.82
N ILE A 239 -2.73 6.97 -30.35
CA ILE A 239 -2.25 8.04 -29.49
C ILE A 239 -1.17 8.81 -30.22
N GLN A 240 -1.17 10.13 -30.06
CA GLN A 240 -0.10 11.01 -30.50
C GLN A 240 0.15 12.04 -29.41
N ILE A 241 1.40 12.32 -29.11
CA ILE A 241 1.78 13.35 -28.14
C ILE A 241 2.27 14.56 -28.93
N GLU A 242 1.77 15.73 -28.54
CA GLU A 242 2.20 17.02 -29.07
C GLU A 242 2.89 17.81 -27.97
N ALA A 243 4.11 18.24 -28.22
CA ALA A 243 4.84 19.13 -27.33
C ALA A 243 4.30 20.57 -27.43
N PRO A 244 4.52 21.44 -26.41
CA PRO A 244 4.12 22.84 -26.46
C PRO A 244 4.73 23.63 -27.66
N THR A 245 5.80 23.11 -28.25
CA THR A 245 6.42 23.63 -29.46
C THR A 245 5.67 23.30 -30.75
N GLY A 246 4.63 22.46 -30.69
CA GLY A 246 3.91 21.92 -31.85
C GLY A 246 4.59 20.72 -32.49
N GLU A 247 5.69 20.23 -31.94
CA GLU A 247 6.32 18.98 -32.39
C GLU A 247 5.50 17.78 -31.96
N ARG A 248 5.33 16.79 -32.83
CA ARG A 248 4.48 15.62 -32.60
C ARG A 248 5.26 14.33 -32.70
N THR A 249 4.91 13.37 -31.86
CA THR A 249 5.37 11.99 -32.06
C THR A 249 4.75 11.37 -33.30
N SER A 250 5.26 10.21 -33.72
CA SER A 250 4.50 9.34 -34.61
C SER A 250 3.20 8.89 -33.95
N VAL A 251 2.24 8.45 -34.75
CA VAL A 251 0.98 7.91 -34.24
C VAL A 251 1.22 6.50 -33.69
N ILE A 252 1.06 6.32 -32.40
CA ILE A 252 1.22 5.06 -31.71
C ILE A 252 -0.11 4.31 -31.78
N ARG A 253 -0.07 3.09 -32.32
CA ARG A 253 -1.22 2.19 -32.41
C ARG A 253 -1.00 0.94 -31.58
N GLU A 254 -2.08 0.22 -31.30
CA GLU A 254 -1.97 -1.10 -30.67
C GLU A 254 -0.95 -1.99 -31.38
N ASN A 255 -0.17 -2.74 -30.60
CA ASN A 255 0.88 -3.66 -31.04
C ASN A 255 2.14 -3.04 -31.68
N ASN A 256 2.28 -1.72 -31.68
CA ASN A 256 3.53 -1.08 -32.12
C ASN A 256 4.36 -0.68 -30.90
N ARG A 257 5.62 -1.17 -30.85
CA ARG A 257 6.67 -0.55 -30.03
C ARG A 257 7.34 0.53 -30.88
N GLU A 258 7.16 1.77 -30.51
CA GLU A 258 7.88 2.86 -31.12
C GLU A 258 8.55 3.68 -30.01
N SER A 259 9.84 3.95 -30.15
CA SER A 259 10.52 4.96 -29.35
C SER A 259 10.67 6.22 -30.20
N ASN A 260 10.07 7.31 -29.75
CA ASN A 260 10.17 8.61 -30.38
C ASN A 260 10.92 9.56 -29.45
N ARG A 261 11.77 10.42 -30.00
CA ARG A 261 12.39 11.52 -29.26
C ARG A 261 11.84 12.82 -29.80
N LEU A 262 11.28 13.62 -28.94
CA LEU A 262 10.98 15.02 -29.22
C LEU A 262 12.21 15.87 -28.85
N ASN A 263 12.46 16.96 -29.61
CA ASN A 263 13.66 17.79 -29.47
C ASN A 263 13.83 18.44 -28.06
N ASN A 264 12.81 18.41 -27.24
CA ASN A 264 12.87 18.91 -25.86
C ASN A 264 13.31 17.84 -24.82
N GLY A 265 13.89 16.73 -25.26
CA GLY A 265 14.40 15.70 -24.36
C GLY A 265 13.34 14.74 -23.80
N ILE A 266 12.11 14.81 -24.28
CA ILE A 266 11.07 13.82 -23.96
C ILE A 266 11.36 12.58 -24.81
N SER A 267 11.72 11.48 -24.15
CA SER A 267 11.87 10.18 -24.80
C SER A 267 10.64 9.33 -24.52
N ASP A 268 10.16 8.70 -25.56
CA ASP A 268 8.98 7.86 -25.60
C ASP A 268 9.42 6.39 -25.65
N GLU A 269 9.27 5.64 -24.57
CA GLU A 269 9.48 4.20 -24.57
C GLU A 269 8.14 3.50 -24.31
N THR A 270 7.58 2.91 -25.37
CA THR A 270 6.37 2.07 -25.22
C THR A 270 6.78 0.63 -24.95
N SER A 271 6.49 0.14 -23.74
CA SER A 271 6.64 -1.28 -23.42
C SER A 271 5.29 -2.00 -23.52
N ASN A 272 5.20 -3.01 -24.38
CA ASN A 272 4.07 -3.94 -24.37
C ASN A 272 4.36 -5.02 -23.33
N GLU A 273 3.75 -4.94 -22.16
CA GLU A 273 3.62 -6.11 -21.29
C GLU A 273 2.36 -6.85 -21.72
N THR A 274 2.53 -8.04 -22.27
CA THR A 274 1.46 -9.00 -22.52
C THR A 274 1.07 -9.67 -21.23
N SER A 275 0.40 -8.95 -20.37
CA SER A 275 -0.53 -9.51 -19.39
C SER A 275 -1.94 -9.26 -19.94
N ASN A 276 -2.91 -10.07 -19.57
CA ASN A 276 -4.31 -9.90 -19.96
C ASN A 276 -4.95 -8.57 -19.49
N GLU A 277 -4.15 -7.68 -18.93
CA GLU A 277 -4.45 -6.29 -18.64
C GLU A 277 -3.70 -5.43 -19.66
N ILE A 278 -4.42 -4.87 -20.61
CA ILE A 278 -3.84 -4.01 -21.63
C ILE A 278 -3.67 -2.61 -21.05
N GLY A 279 -2.55 -2.39 -20.36
CA GLY A 279 -2.05 -1.07 -20.00
C GLY A 279 -0.89 -0.70 -20.92
N ARG A 280 -0.85 0.51 -21.43
CA ARG A 280 0.33 1.08 -22.10
C ARG A 280 0.93 2.15 -21.22
N SER A 281 2.19 2.02 -20.92
CA SER A 281 2.97 3.05 -20.24
C SER A 281 3.78 3.82 -21.27
N ILE A 282 3.74 5.14 -21.20
CA ILE A 282 4.59 6.07 -21.96
C ILE A 282 5.50 6.72 -20.95
N SER A 283 6.79 6.51 -21.04
CA SER A 283 7.81 7.08 -20.14
C SER A 283 8.81 7.95 -20.89
#